data_18fff9399fa336e01fda798168fce9d0
#
_entry.id   18fff9399fa336e01fda798168fce9d0
#
_cell.length_a   1.000
_cell.length_b   1.000
_cell.length_c   1.000
_cell.angle_alpha   90.00
_cell.angle_beta   90.00
_cell.angle_gamma   90.00
#
_symmetry.space_group_name_H-M   'P 1'
#
loop_
_entity.id
_entity.type
_entity.pdbx_description
1 polymer ?
#
loop_
_entity_poly.entity_id
_entity_poly.type
_entity_poly.pdbx_seq_one_letter_code
_entity_poly.pdbx_strand_id
1 'polypeptide(L)'
;NLLTIAADMISETDFFDGKAVYFDAFCGFTKQERNCIKSILPKAENVFISLCTDRDLSREGVSVFENVNSEFSHLKECAAEQNVGVSSPEILNVKEDGRSPELVYLEKYLCGEESEPYKEECDKAVKV
;
A
#
# COMPACT_ATOMS: atom_id res chain seq x y z
N ASN A 1 16.20 9.68 18.08
CA ASN A 1 15.60 9.84 16.77
C ASN A 1 14.26 10.55 16.89
N LEU A 2 14.00 11.54 16.03
CA LEU A 2 12.81 12.39 16.10
C LEU A 2 11.50 11.56 16.03
N LEU A 3 11.43 10.53 15.20
CA LEU A 3 10.25 9.66 15.07
C LEU A 3 10.01 8.81 16.34
N THR A 4 11.05 8.43 17.06
CA THR A 4 10.89 7.72 18.33
C THR A 4 10.27 8.64 19.38
N ILE A 5 10.74 9.89 19.45
CA ILE A 5 10.17 10.92 20.35
C ILE A 5 8.70 11.19 19.94
N ALA A 6 8.42 11.27 18.63
CA ALA A 6 7.07 11.47 18.13
C ALA A 6 6.13 10.32 18.53
N ALA A 7 6.57 9.06 18.45
CA ALA A 7 5.78 7.90 18.86
C ALA A 7 5.43 7.96 20.36
N ASP A 8 6.39 8.34 21.20
CA ASP A 8 6.19 8.51 22.65
C ASP A 8 5.17 9.65 22.93
N MET A 9 5.36 10.80 22.27
CA MET A 9 4.44 11.93 22.39
C MET A 9 3.02 11.60 21.91
N ILE A 10 2.88 10.84 20.82
CA ILE A 10 1.57 10.37 20.33
C ILE A 10 0.89 9.52 21.40
N SER A 11 1.63 8.67 22.09
CA SER A 11 1.08 7.83 23.16
C SER A 11 0.55 8.64 24.35
N GLU A 12 1.12 9.81 24.62
CA GLU A 12 0.79 10.68 25.75
C GLU A 12 -0.27 11.75 25.41
N THR A 13 -0.60 11.97 24.14
CA THR A 13 -1.56 13.00 23.70
C THR A 13 -2.91 12.42 23.34
N ASP A 14 -3.97 13.20 23.51
CA ASP A 14 -5.33 12.90 23.04
C ASP A 14 -5.61 13.47 21.64
N PHE A 15 -4.56 13.96 20.96
CA PHE A 15 -4.73 14.63 19.66
C PHE A 15 -5.42 13.76 18.60
N PHE A 16 -5.20 12.45 18.62
CA PHE A 16 -5.76 11.51 17.65
C PHE A 16 -7.12 10.92 18.07
N ASP A 17 -7.58 11.19 19.28
CA ASP A 17 -8.80 10.60 19.81
C ASP A 17 -10.02 10.98 18.97
N GLY A 18 -10.78 9.96 18.54
CA GLY A 18 -11.98 10.12 17.72
C GLY A 18 -11.74 10.69 16.31
N LYS A 19 -10.51 10.69 15.81
CA LYS A 19 -10.18 11.18 14.47
C LYS A 19 -9.96 10.04 13.48
N ALA A 20 -10.29 10.32 12.21
CA ALA A 20 -9.87 9.49 11.09
C ALA A 20 -8.46 9.93 10.64
N VAL A 21 -7.55 8.96 10.50
CA VAL A 21 -6.17 9.19 10.07
C VAL A 21 -5.92 8.48 8.75
N TYR A 22 -5.30 9.17 7.81
CA TYR A 22 -5.02 8.66 6.47
C TYR A 22 -3.52 8.66 6.21
N PHE A 23 -3.01 7.51 5.77
CA PHE A 23 -1.65 7.36 5.24
C PHE A 23 -1.76 7.03 3.76
N ASP A 24 -1.31 7.94 2.92
CA ASP A 24 -1.44 7.82 1.46
C ASP A 24 -0.09 7.98 0.76
N ALA A 25 0.06 7.31 -0.40
CA ALA A 25 1.26 7.33 -1.23
C ALA A 25 2.54 6.78 -0.57
N PHE A 26 2.42 5.86 0.38
CA PHE A 26 3.57 5.15 0.95
C PHE A 26 3.82 3.83 0.20
N CYS A 27 5.09 3.57 -0.12
CA CYS A 27 5.53 2.27 -0.67
C CYS A 27 5.92 1.27 0.43
N GLY A 28 5.95 1.73 1.67
CA GLY A 28 6.30 0.97 2.87
C GLY A 28 6.66 1.91 4.00
N PHE A 29 6.85 1.35 5.19
CA PHE A 29 7.15 2.11 6.40
C PHE A 29 8.44 1.62 7.04
N THR A 30 9.25 2.54 7.53
CA THR A 30 10.37 2.23 8.41
C THR A 30 9.87 1.71 9.75
N LYS A 31 10.75 1.07 10.52
CA LYS A 31 10.40 0.62 11.88
C LYS A 31 9.91 1.76 12.77
N GLN A 32 10.50 2.94 12.63
CA GLN A 32 10.11 4.12 13.42
C GLN A 32 8.74 4.66 13.02
N GLU A 33 8.44 4.68 11.72
CA GLU A 33 7.11 5.07 11.22
C GLU A 33 6.04 4.07 11.68
N ARG A 34 6.33 2.77 11.62
CA ARG A 34 5.42 1.75 12.17
C ARG A 34 5.18 1.93 13.66
N ASN A 35 6.18 2.35 14.44
CA ASN A 35 5.97 2.65 15.85
C ASN A 35 5.02 3.84 16.04
N CYS A 36 5.11 4.88 15.22
CA CYS A 36 4.13 5.98 15.25
C CYS A 36 2.72 5.48 14.90
N ILE A 37 2.58 4.64 13.86
CA ILE A 37 1.30 4.02 13.50
C ILE A 37 0.75 3.22 14.68
N LYS A 38 1.57 2.39 15.34
CA LYS A 38 1.17 1.63 16.53
C LYS A 38 0.63 2.51 17.65
N SER A 39 1.25 3.68 17.87
CA SER A 39 0.78 4.63 18.89
C SER A 39 -0.53 5.32 18.50
N ILE A 40 -0.82 5.47 17.21
CA ILE A 40 -2.06 6.08 16.69
C ILE A 40 -3.23 5.09 16.73
N LEU A 41 -2.99 3.83 16.36
CA LEU A 41 -4.03 2.80 16.19
C LEU A 41 -5.04 2.69 17.34
N PRO A 42 -4.64 2.67 18.63
CA PRO A 42 -5.58 2.53 19.72
C PRO A 42 -6.36 3.82 20.06
N LYS A 43 -5.98 4.96 19.48
CA LYS A 43 -6.55 6.28 19.77
C LYS A 43 -7.48 6.79 18.68
N ALA A 44 -7.09 6.55 17.42
CA ALA A 44 -7.88 6.99 16.28
C ALA A 44 -9.19 6.20 16.17
N GLU A 45 -10.25 6.87 15.72
CA GLU A 45 -11.52 6.22 15.41
C GLU A 45 -11.38 5.28 14.20
N ASN A 46 -10.68 5.74 13.17
CA ASN A 46 -10.37 4.96 11.97
C ASN A 46 -8.98 5.31 11.45
N VAL A 47 -8.25 4.31 10.98
CA VAL A 47 -6.97 4.48 10.28
C VAL A 47 -7.07 3.86 8.90
N PHE A 48 -6.82 4.65 7.87
CA PHE A 48 -6.84 4.24 6.47
C PHE A 48 -5.43 4.29 5.92
N ILE A 49 -4.98 3.20 5.30
CA ILE A 49 -3.64 3.11 4.70
C ILE A 49 -3.80 2.63 3.27
N SER A 50 -3.39 3.46 2.29
CA SER A 50 -3.35 3.06 0.89
C SER A 50 -2.01 2.43 0.55
N LEU A 51 -2.06 1.29 -0.14
CA LEU A 51 -0.88 0.59 -0.63
C LEU A 51 -1.05 0.32 -2.12
N CYS A 52 0.00 0.58 -2.90
CA CYS A 52 0.01 0.29 -4.33
C CYS A 52 0.56 -1.13 -4.54
N THR A 53 -0.30 -2.06 -4.95
CA THR A 53 0.08 -3.46 -5.20
C THR A 53 -0.67 -4.01 -6.40
N ASP A 54 -0.22 -5.16 -6.93
CA ASP A 54 -1.03 -5.98 -7.80
C ASP A 54 -2.19 -6.59 -7.01
N ARG A 55 -3.23 -7.05 -7.71
CA ARG A 55 -4.48 -7.49 -7.08
C ARG A 55 -4.34 -8.75 -6.22
N ASP A 56 -3.20 -9.40 -6.25
CA ASP A 56 -2.99 -10.68 -5.60
C ASP A 56 -2.05 -10.57 -4.41
N LEU A 57 -2.61 -10.17 -3.26
CA LEU A 57 -1.89 -10.15 -1.98
C LEU A 57 -1.48 -11.55 -1.46
N SER A 58 -1.92 -12.61 -2.15
CA SER A 58 -1.69 -14.01 -1.75
C SER A 58 -0.54 -14.69 -2.50
N ARG A 59 0.01 -14.08 -3.57
CA ARG A 59 1.12 -14.65 -4.32
C ARG A 59 2.43 -14.55 -3.54
N GLU A 60 2.89 -15.69 -3.08
CA GLU A 60 4.30 -15.89 -2.71
C GLU A 60 5.11 -16.04 -4.00
N GLY A 61 6.05 -15.16 -4.23
CA GLY A 61 6.94 -15.20 -5.38
C GLY A 61 7.64 -13.87 -5.61
N VAL A 62 8.63 -13.84 -6.49
CA VAL A 62 9.36 -12.61 -6.85
C VAL A 62 8.42 -11.69 -7.62
N SER A 63 7.72 -10.82 -6.90
CA SER A 63 6.86 -9.78 -7.46
C SER A 63 7.51 -8.42 -7.24
N VAL A 64 7.30 -7.49 -8.16
CA VAL A 64 7.67 -6.08 -7.97
C VAL A 64 7.04 -5.49 -6.71
N PHE A 65 5.92 -6.07 -6.27
CA PHE A 65 5.15 -5.66 -5.10
C PHE A 65 5.43 -6.49 -3.83
N GLU A 66 6.45 -7.36 -3.81
CA GLU A 66 6.78 -8.20 -2.65
C GLU A 66 6.97 -7.38 -1.38
N ASN A 67 7.69 -6.25 -1.47
CA ASN A 67 7.88 -5.34 -0.35
C ASN A 67 6.56 -4.77 0.19
N VAL A 68 5.60 -4.45 -0.69
CA VAL A 68 4.30 -3.91 -0.30
C VAL A 68 3.44 -4.99 0.34
N ASN A 69 3.48 -6.21 -0.17
CA ASN A 69 2.76 -7.36 0.38
C ASN A 69 3.30 -7.72 1.78
N SER A 70 4.62 -7.66 1.96
CA SER A 70 5.27 -7.81 3.27
C SER A 70 4.85 -6.70 4.23
N GLU A 71 4.78 -5.45 3.76
CA GLU A 71 4.34 -4.32 4.58
C GLU A 71 2.88 -4.45 5.04
N PHE A 72 1.99 -4.95 4.18
CA PHE A 72 0.61 -5.26 4.56
C PHE A 72 0.54 -6.26 5.73
N SER A 73 1.40 -7.28 5.71
CA SER A 73 1.49 -8.25 6.81
C SER A 73 1.99 -7.60 8.10
N HIS A 74 3.03 -6.77 8.03
CA HIS A 74 3.53 -6.01 9.19
C HIS A 74 2.48 -5.06 9.78
N LEU A 75 1.70 -4.40 8.94
CA LEU A 75 0.62 -3.51 9.42
C LEU A 75 -0.49 -4.30 10.14
N LYS A 76 -0.83 -5.50 9.66
CA LYS A 76 -1.76 -6.39 10.38
C LYS A 76 -1.21 -6.84 11.73
N GLU A 77 0.08 -7.16 11.80
CA GLU A 77 0.76 -7.48 13.07
C GLU A 77 0.70 -6.29 14.04
N CYS A 78 0.98 -5.07 13.55
CA CYS A 78 0.88 -3.86 14.34
C CYS A 78 -0.53 -3.66 14.93
N ALA A 79 -1.58 -3.89 14.14
CA ALA A 79 -2.96 -3.79 14.59
C ALA A 79 -3.29 -4.88 15.63
N ALA A 80 -2.87 -6.12 15.39
CA ALA A 80 -3.07 -7.23 16.32
C ALA A 80 -2.40 -6.97 17.68
N GLU A 81 -1.17 -6.45 17.70
CA GLU A 81 -0.45 -6.09 18.92
C GLU A 81 -1.18 -5.00 19.74
N GLN A 82 -1.94 -4.15 19.07
CA GLN A 82 -2.74 -3.09 19.70
C GLN A 82 -4.20 -3.51 19.97
N ASN A 83 -4.57 -4.76 19.70
CA ASN A 83 -5.94 -5.28 19.76
C ASN A 83 -6.94 -4.48 18.90
N VAL A 84 -6.49 -3.97 17.76
CA VAL A 84 -7.31 -3.23 16.79
C VAL A 84 -7.72 -4.16 15.66
N GLY A 85 -9.03 -4.17 15.35
CA GLY A 85 -9.58 -4.95 14.25
C GLY A 85 -9.18 -4.38 12.89
N VAL A 86 -8.88 -5.25 11.93
CA VAL A 86 -8.58 -4.88 10.54
C VAL A 86 -9.73 -5.34 9.66
N SER A 87 -10.32 -4.41 8.90
CA SER A 87 -11.34 -4.73 7.90
C SER A 87 -10.73 -5.42 6.68
N SER A 88 -11.58 -6.05 5.87
CA SER A 88 -11.14 -6.57 4.57
C SER A 88 -10.60 -5.43 3.69
N PRO A 89 -9.49 -5.65 2.96
CA PRO A 89 -8.95 -4.65 2.06
C PRO A 89 -9.96 -4.25 0.98
N GLU A 90 -10.07 -2.95 0.72
CA GLU A 90 -10.84 -2.42 -0.39
C GLU A 90 -9.92 -2.26 -1.60
N ILE A 91 -10.29 -2.88 -2.72
CA ILE A 91 -9.53 -2.81 -3.96
C ILE A 91 -10.06 -1.64 -4.80
N LEU A 92 -9.26 -0.60 -4.90
CA LEU A 92 -9.56 0.55 -5.76
C LEU A 92 -9.17 0.20 -7.21
N ASN A 93 -10.17 -0.13 -8.02
CA ASN A 93 -9.95 -0.35 -9.45
C ASN A 93 -9.88 0.99 -10.16
N VAL A 94 -8.77 1.26 -10.84
CA VAL A 94 -8.71 2.34 -11.84
C VAL A 94 -9.58 1.90 -13.03
N LYS A 95 -10.74 2.50 -13.16
CA LYS A 95 -11.53 2.40 -14.40
C LYS A 95 -10.79 3.19 -15.46
N GLU A 96 -10.84 2.72 -16.72
CA GLU A 96 -10.26 3.28 -17.93
C GLU A 96 -9.81 4.74 -17.78
N ASP A 97 -8.50 4.94 -17.61
CA ASP A 97 -7.91 6.25 -17.32
C ASP A 97 -7.46 7.01 -18.57
N GLY A 98 -7.92 6.57 -19.74
CA GLY A 98 -7.55 7.17 -21.03
C GLY A 98 -6.12 6.85 -21.49
N ARG A 99 -5.43 5.91 -20.84
CA ARG A 99 -4.13 5.41 -21.31
C ARG A 99 -4.29 4.64 -22.62
N SER A 100 -3.26 4.69 -23.47
CA SER A 100 -3.27 3.91 -24.69
C SER A 100 -3.27 2.40 -24.41
N PRO A 101 -3.90 1.58 -25.27
CA PRO A 101 -3.96 0.13 -25.11
C PRO A 101 -2.57 -0.51 -24.95
N GLU A 102 -1.56 0.03 -25.63
CA GLU A 102 -0.17 -0.44 -25.55
C GLU A 102 0.43 -0.25 -24.15
N LEU A 103 0.15 0.88 -23.51
CA LEU A 103 0.62 1.15 -22.14
C LEU A 103 -0.06 0.24 -21.13
N VAL A 104 -1.35 0.00 -21.30
CA VAL A 104 -2.10 -0.96 -20.45
C VAL A 104 -1.56 -2.37 -20.64
N TYR A 105 -1.25 -2.76 -21.87
CA TYR A 105 -0.63 -4.06 -22.17
C TYR A 105 0.76 -4.16 -21.55
N LEU A 106 1.60 -3.14 -21.73
CA LEU A 106 2.95 -3.11 -21.19
C LEU A 106 2.95 -3.22 -19.66
N GLU A 107 2.09 -2.47 -18.96
CA GLU A 107 1.93 -2.54 -17.51
C GLU A 107 1.57 -3.95 -17.04
N LYS A 108 0.63 -4.59 -17.75
CA LYS A 108 0.16 -5.93 -17.39
C LYS A 108 1.23 -7.01 -17.53
N TYR A 109 2.13 -6.87 -18.51
CA TYR A 109 3.08 -7.92 -18.87
C TYR A 109 4.54 -7.57 -18.58
N LEU A 110 4.84 -6.36 -18.11
CA LEU A 110 6.21 -5.89 -17.90
C LEU A 110 7.03 -6.81 -16.97
N CYS A 111 6.38 -7.44 -16.00
CA CYS A 111 7.02 -8.31 -15.02
C CYS A 111 6.45 -9.74 -15.02
N GLY A 112 5.72 -10.11 -16.07
CA GLY A 112 5.16 -11.46 -16.23
C GLY A 112 6.18 -12.41 -16.85
N GLU A 113 6.21 -13.67 -16.41
CA GLU A 113 7.08 -14.71 -16.97
C GLU A 113 6.67 -15.12 -18.39
N GLU A 114 5.41 -14.91 -18.77
CA GLU A 114 4.88 -15.20 -20.10
C GLU A 114 4.19 -13.96 -20.67
N SER A 115 4.88 -13.27 -21.58
CA SER A 115 4.28 -12.20 -22.36
C SER A 115 4.12 -12.65 -23.81
N GLU A 116 2.88 -12.64 -24.31
CA GLU A 116 2.68 -12.72 -25.76
C GLU A 116 3.02 -11.37 -26.40
N PRO A 117 3.52 -11.35 -27.66
CA PRO A 117 3.72 -10.10 -28.37
C PRO A 117 2.41 -9.33 -28.53
N TYR A 118 2.47 -8.01 -28.38
CA TYR A 118 1.32 -7.15 -28.66
C TYR A 118 0.94 -7.25 -30.14
N LYS A 119 -0.32 -7.57 -30.44
CA LYS A 119 -0.78 -7.96 -31.78
C LYS A 119 -1.53 -6.83 -32.51
N GLU A 120 -1.83 -5.73 -31.85
CA GLU A 120 -2.54 -4.60 -32.44
C GLU A 120 -1.57 -3.56 -33.01
N GLU A 121 -2.04 -2.70 -33.93
CA GLU A 121 -1.23 -1.60 -34.45
C GLU A 121 -0.95 -0.59 -33.33
N CYS A 122 0.33 -0.31 -33.10
CA CYS A 122 0.75 0.64 -32.07
C CYS A 122 0.51 2.08 -32.54
N ASP A 123 -0.15 2.86 -31.71
CA ASP A 123 -0.38 4.30 -31.93
C ASP A 123 0.86 5.15 -31.62
N LYS A 124 2.06 4.55 -31.65
CA LYS A 124 3.37 5.16 -31.34
C LYS A 124 3.50 5.74 -29.94
N ALA A 125 2.70 5.27 -28.98
CA ALA A 125 2.80 5.68 -27.60
C ALA A 125 4.11 5.20 -26.94
N VAL A 126 4.68 4.09 -27.44
CA VAL A 126 5.97 3.57 -27.00
C VAL A 126 6.97 3.68 -28.15
N LYS A 127 8.03 4.46 -27.95
CA LYS A 127 9.19 4.53 -28.86
C LYS A 127 10.31 3.69 -28.29
N VAL A 128 10.78 2.74 -29.05
CA VAL A 128 11.99 1.97 -28.75
C VAL A 128 13.19 2.73 -29.31
#